data_8b0668000cd63448c9304d7e7a8882b1
#
_entry.id   8b0668000cd63448c9304d7e7a8882b1
#
_cell.length_a   1.000
_cell.length_b   1.000
_cell.length_c   1.000
_cell.angle_alpha   90.00
_cell.angle_beta   90.00
_cell.angle_gamma   90.00
#
_symmetry.space_group_name_H-M   'P 1'
#
loop_
_entity.id
_entity.type
_entity.pdbx_description
1 polymer ?
#
loop_
_entity_poly.entity_id
_entity_poly.type
_entity_poly.pdbx_seq_one_letter_code
_entity_poly.pdbx_strand_id
1 'polypeptide(L)' 'MDFNSRDIQILRQSQSKMALEYLNSVGVKVTFEELQRVTDVFVECCLRPQDNDLKERIKKLDKWILEKKNNS' A
#
# COMPACT_ATOMS: atom_id res chain seq x y z
N MET A 1 -12.37 2.85 -17.87
CA MET A 1 -12.82 3.97 -17.03
C MET A 1 -11.63 4.86 -16.74
N ASP A 2 -11.71 6.12 -17.11
CA ASP A 2 -10.60 7.05 -16.91
C ASP A 2 -10.80 7.79 -15.60
N PHE A 3 -9.83 7.65 -14.71
CA PHE A 3 -9.80 8.44 -13.49
C PHE A 3 -9.11 9.78 -13.78
N ASN A 4 -9.74 10.86 -13.41
CA ASN A 4 -9.08 12.17 -13.49
C ASN A 4 -8.14 12.34 -12.30
N SER A 5 -7.29 13.37 -12.36
CA SER A 5 -6.28 13.62 -11.31
C SER A 5 -6.90 13.78 -9.92
N ARG A 6 -8.06 14.39 -9.85
CA ARG A 6 -8.75 14.62 -8.59
C ARG A 6 -9.21 13.30 -7.96
N ASP A 7 -9.79 12.41 -8.78
CA ASP A 7 -10.24 11.10 -8.30
C ASP A 7 -9.09 10.26 -7.80
N ILE A 8 -7.94 10.32 -8.49
CA ILE A 8 -6.74 9.62 -8.07
C ILE A 8 -6.21 10.18 -6.75
N GLN A 9 -6.25 11.49 -6.55
CA GLN A 9 -5.83 12.10 -5.28
C GLN A 9 -6.72 11.67 -4.12
N ILE A 10 -8.02 11.65 -4.33
CA ILE A 10 -8.96 11.21 -3.30
C ILE A 10 -8.73 9.74 -2.96
N LEU A 11 -8.57 8.90 -3.98
CA LEU A 11 -8.27 7.48 -3.79
C LEU A 11 -6.96 7.31 -3.02
N ARG A 12 -5.93 8.07 -3.38
CA ARG A 12 -4.63 7.98 -2.75
C ARG A 12 -4.70 8.37 -1.27
N GLN A 13 -5.43 9.42 -0.93
CA GLN A 13 -5.62 9.83 0.47
C GLN A 13 -6.35 8.76 1.27
N SER A 14 -7.39 8.18 0.70
CA SER A 14 -8.15 7.11 1.34
C SER A 14 -7.27 5.88 1.57
N GLN A 15 -6.50 5.47 0.56
CA GLN A 15 -5.65 4.30 0.67
C GLN A 15 -4.46 4.54 1.59
N SER A 16 -3.96 5.76 1.67
CA SER A 16 -2.89 6.11 2.62
C SER A 16 -3.36 5.90 4.06
N LYS A 17 -4.57 6.32 4.37
CA LYS A 17 -5.16 6.09 5.68
C LYS A 17 -5.33 4.61 5.97
N MET A 18 -5.84 3.84 5.01
CA MET A 18 -6.01 2.40 5.16
C MET A 18 -4.66 1.70 5.34
N ALA A 19 -3.65 2.11 4.58
CA ALA A 19 -2.31 1.56 4.71
C ALA A 19 -1.75 1.80 6.11
N LEU A 20 -1.91 3.02 6.63
CA LEU A 20 -1.45 3.37 7.97
C LEU A 20 -2.17 2.54 9.04
N GLU A 21 -3.48 2.39 8.93
CA GLU A 21 -4.27 1.59 9.85
C GLU A 21 -3.84 0.12 9.81
N TYR A 22 -3.61 -0.41 8.60
CA TYR A 22 -3.14 -1.78 8.44
C TYR A 22 -1.78 -1.98 9.12
N LEU A 23 -0.83 -1.08 8.86
CA LEU A 23 0.50 -1.18 9.46
C LEU A 23 0.45 -1.08 10.99
N ASN A 24 -0.39 -0.19 11.51
CA ASN A 24 -0.59 -0.08 12.95
C ASN A 24 -1.19 -1.35 13.55
N SER A 25 -2.12 -1.98 12.84
CA SER A 25 -2.77 -3.19 13.34
C SER A 25 -1.82 -4.38 13.40
N VAL A 26 -0.83 -4.44 12.51
CA VAL A 26 0.18 -5.50 12.55
C VAL A 26 1.39 -5.14 13.40
N GLY A 27 1.42 -3.92 13.95
CA GLY A 27 2.48 -3.50 14.85
C GLY A 27 3.77 -3.08 14.17
N VAL A 28 3.69 -2.62 12.93
CA VAL A 28 4.85 -2.19 12.14
C VAL A 28 4.91 -0.68 12.09
N LYS A 29 6.06 -0.11 12.44
CA LYS A 29 6.31 1.33 12.30
C LYS A 29 7.07 1.57 11.00
N VAL A 30 6.64 2.56 10.23
CA VAL A 30 7.24 2.90 8.96
C VAL A 30 7.51 4.39 8.88
N THR A 31 8.49 4.75 8.04
CA THR A 31 8.74 6.14 7.70
C THR A 31 7.66 6.64 6.72
N PHE A 32 7.62 7.94 6.51
CA PHE A 32 6.70 8.52 5.53
C PHE A 32 6.93 7.96 4.12
N GLU A 33 8.19 7.81 3.72
CA GLU A 33 8.52 7.25 2.41
C GLU A 33 8.06 5.80 2.28
N GLU A 34 8.25 5.01 3.33
CA GLU A 34 7.78 3.62 3.34
C GLU A 34 6.27 3.55 3.28
N LEU A 35 5.58 4.44 4.00
CA LEU A 35 4.13 4.52 3.95
C LEU A 35 3.65 4.84 2.54
N GLN A 36 4.33 5.73 1.82
CA GLN A 36 3.97 6.05 0.45
C GLN A 36 4.10 4.84 -0.47
N ARG A 37 5.15 4.02 -0.29
CA ARG A 37 5.32 2.79 -1.07
C ARG A 37 4.17 1.81 -0.84
N VAL A 38 3.78 1.63 0.41
CA VAL A 38 2.63 0.76 0.74
C VAL A 38 1.35 1.34 0.14
N THR A 39 1.18 2.64 0.24
CA THR A 39 0.02 3.32 -0.35
C THR A 39 -0.04 3.13 -1.86
N ASP A 40 1.09 3.21 -2.56
CA ASP A 40 1.14 3.00 -4.00
C ASP A 40 0.63 1.60 -4.37
N VAL A 41 1.03 0.58 -3.63
CA VAL A 41 0.55 -0.78 -3.86
C VAL A 41 -0.96 -0.87 -3.63
N PHE A 42 -1.46 -0.26 -2.56
CA PHE A 42 -2.89 -0.24 -2.27
C PHE A 42 -3.69 0.46 -3.36
N VAL A 43 -3.19 1.60 -3.87
CA VAL A 43 -3.84 2.34 -4.96
C VAL A 43 -3.87 1.47 -6.22
N GLU A 44 -2.77 0.82 -6.57
CA GLU A 44 -2.72 -0.05 -7.73
C GLU A 44 -3.66 -1.24 -7.59
N CYS A 45 -3.83 -1.77 -6.39
CA CYS A 45 -4.82 -2.83 -6.14
C CYS A 45 -6.23 -2.38 -6.49
N CYS A 46 -6.55 -1.10 -6.26
CA CYS A 46 -7.85 -0.55 -6.62
C CYS A 46 -7.99 -0.32 -8.12
N LEU A 47 -6.91 0.10 -8.78
CA LEU A 47 -6.94 0.46 -10.20
C LEU A 47 -6.74 -0.72 -11.12
N ARG A 48 -5.94 -1.71 -10.71
CA ARG A 48 -5.55 -2.85 -11.54
C ARG A 48 -5.56 -4.15 -10.73
N PRO A 49 -6.72 -4.59 -10.24
CA PRO A 49 -6.77 -5.75 -9.34
C PRO A 49 -6.34 -7.08 -9.98
N GLN A 50 -6.27 -7.15 -11.31
CA GLN A 50 -5.92 -8.38 -12.01
C GLN A 50 -4.53 -8.37 -12.63
N ASP A 51 -3.71 -7.38 -12.29
CA ASP A 51 -2.35 -7.28 -12.80
C ASP A 51 -1.46 -8.34 -12.12
N ASN A 52 -0.79 -9.16 -12.91
CA ASN A 52 0.10 -10.22 -12.40
C ASN A 52 1.34 -9.63 -11.72
N ASP A 53 1.89 -8.55 -12.26
CA ASP A 53 3.02 -7.86 -11.64
C ASP A 53 2.64 -7.34 -10.26
N LEU A 54 1.42 -6.88 -10.11
CA LEU A 54 0.90 -6.40 -8.83
C LEU A 54 0.86 -7.52 -7.80
N LYS A 55 0.48 -8.74 -8.19
CA LYS A 55 0.45 -9.88 -7.28
C LYS A 55 1.83 -10.18 -6.72
N GLU A 56 2.87 -10.09 -7.54
CA GLU A 56 4.25 -10.26 -7.08
C GLU A 56 4.67 -9.12 -6.15
N ARG A 57 4.27 -7.90 -6.47
CA ARG A 57 4.56 -6.75 -5.61
C ARG A 57 3.89 -6.89 -4.25
N ILE A 58 2.68 -7.42 -4.20
CA ILE A 58 1.98 -7.69 -2.95
C ILE A 58 2.73 -8.74 -2.13
N LYS A 59 3.20 -9.81 -2.76
CA LYS A 59 3.99 -10.83 -2.07
C LYS A 59 5.27 -10.24 -1.47
N LYS A 60 5.97 -9.41 -2.23
CA LYS A 60 7.19 -8.74 -1.75
C LYS A 60 6.88 -7.80 -0.59
N LEU A 61 5.76 -7.09 -0.68
CA LEU A 61 5.32 -6.19 0.37
C LEU A 61 5.02 -6.96 1.66
N ASP A 62 4.30 -8.07 1.56
CA ASP A 62 3.98 -8.90 2.72
C ASP A 62 5.26 -9.42 3.38
N LYS A 63 6.21 -9.87 2.59
CA LYS A 63 7.49 -10.35 3.10
C LYS A 63 8.25 -9.23 3.81
N TRP A 64 8.28 -8.06 3.22
CA TRP A 64 8.95 -6.89 3.80
C TRP A 64 8.31 -6.49 5.13
N ILE A 65 6.97 -6.49 5.20
CA ILE A 65 6.24 -6.17 6.42
C ILE A 65 6.57 -7.20 7.52
N LEU A 66 6.61 -8.47 7.16
CA LEU A 66 6.94 -9.54 8.10
C LEU A 66 8.35 -9.39 8.63
N GLU A 67 9.32 -9.06 7.76
CA GLU A 67 10.69 -8.82 8.17
C GLU A 67 10.80 -7.64 9.13
N LYS A 68 10.10 -6.54 8.85
CA LYS A 68 10.08 -5.39 9.74
C LYS A 68 9.48 -5.74 11.09
N LYS A 69 8.41 -6.52 11.11
CA LYS A 69 7.77 -6.95 12.33
C LYS A 69 8.72 -7.78 13.20
N ASN A 70 9.49 -8.66 12.56
CA ASN A 70 10.42 -9.53 13.28
C ASN A 70 11.65 -8.78 13.81
N ASN A 71 11.98 -7.65 13.19
CA ASN A 71 13.15 -6.84 13.56
C ASN A 71 12.81 -5.66 14.46
N SER A 72 11.56 -5.48 14.81
CA SER A 72 11.15 -4.36 15.65
C SER A 72 11.19 -4.68 17.15
#